data_71bd01354a21d045734b10680999c48e
#
_entry.id   71bd01354a21d045734b10680999c48e
#
_cell.length_a   1.000
_cell.length_b   1.000
_cell.length_c   1.000
_cell.angle_alpha   90.00
_cell.angle_beta   90.00
_cell.angle_gamma   90.00
#
_symmetry.space_group_name_H-M   'P 1'
#
loop_
_entity.id
_entity.type
_entity.pdbx_description
1 polymer ?
#
loop_
_entity_poly.entity_id
_entity_poly.type
_entity_poly.pdbx_seq_one_letter_code
_entity_poly.pdbx_strand_id
1 'polypeptide(L)'
;MQQWINGHLSHHGRFYAAAALGAAVYAAMRLAHVSMAAAAAGDTFFAVYLAASAWLIHNSTKADVKSRAETEDEGILIVVALALAAVAFNIVDIFILLNQKHWPDELSLTLALAAAPLGWFMLHTISAFHYANLNYSASATEASQRALEFPGTKEPDLWDFIYFSFVIGMTAQVSDVQVRTTAMRRAVTGHSVVSFFFNTVLIAMAVNAAVASAG
;
A
#
# COMPACT_ATOMS: atom_id res chain seq x y z
N MET A 1 -28.05 -9.95 7.20
CA MET A 1 -26.83 -10.64 6.73
C MET A 1 -26.46 -10.21 5.29
N GLN A 2 -27.39 -10.25 4.33
CA GLN A 2 -27.15 -9.84 2.92
C GLN A 2 -26.76 -8.36 2.75
N GLN A 3 -27.41 -7.45 3.47
CA GLN A 3 -27.07 -6.01 3.45
C GLN A 3 -25.69 -5.71 4.05
N TRP A 4 -25.28 -6.44 5.08
CA TRP A 4 -23.97 -6.32 5.68
C TRP A 4 -22.87 -6.83 4.74
N ILE A 5 -23.11 -7.97 4.06
CA ILE A 5 -22.18 -8.54 3.06
C ILE A 5 -22.05 -7.59 1.86
N ASN A 6 -23.16 -7.05 1.35
CA ASN A 6 -23.13 -6.13 0.21
C ASN A 6 -22.43 -4.81 0.56
N GLY A 7 -22.64 -4.29 1.77
CA GLY A 7 -21.91 -3.12 2.29
C GLY A 7 -20.41 -3.40 2.38
N HIS A 8 -20.02 -4.52 2.97
CA HIS A 8 -18.59 -4.87 3.13
C HIS A 8 -17.89 -5.10 1.80
N LEU A 9 -18.54 -5.77 0.85
CA LEU A 9 -18.02 -5.98 -0.50
C LEU A 9 -17.89 -4.68 -1.31
N SER A 10 -18.80 -3.71 -1.13
CA SER A 10 -18.71 -2.43 -1.81
C SER A 10 -17.58 -1.54 -1.27
N HIS A 11 -17.24 -1.70 0.01
CA HIS A 11 -16.20 -0.89 0.67
C HIS A 11 -14.78 -1.40 0.38
N HIS A 12 -14.59 -2.72 0.26
CA HIS A 12 -13.28 -3.34 0.01
C HIS A 12 -13.18 -3.97 -1.39
N GLY A 13 -14.02 -3.56 -2.34
CA GLY A 13 -14.10 -4.14 -3.69
C GLY A 13 -12.77 -4.19 -4.44
N ARG A 14 -11.96 -3.14 -4.32
CA ARG A 14 -10.63 -3.06 -4.93
C ARG A 14 -9.69 -4.15 -4.40
N PHE A 15 -9.68 -4.34 -3.08
CA PHE A 15 -8.87 -5.34 -2.41
C PHE A 15 -9.30 -6.76 -2.81
N TYR A 16 -10.59 -7.04 -2.77
CA TYR A 16 -11.12 -8.37 -3.14
C TYR A 16 -10.92 -8.67 -4.64
N ALA A 17 -11.09 -7.68 -5.51
CA ALA A 17 -10.84 -7.85 -6.94
C ALA A 17 -9.35 -8.15 -7.21
N ALA A 18 -8.45 -7.41 -6.57
CA ALA A 18 -7.02 -7.64 -6.67
C ALA A 18 -6.63 -9.03 -6.12
N ALA A 19 -7.18 -9.43 -4.97
CA ALA A 19 -6.93 -10.73 -4.37
C ALA A 19 -7.46 -11.88 -5.25
N ALA A 20 -8.64 -11.74 -5.84
CA ALA A 20 -9.22 -12.73 -6.75
C ALA A 20 -8.38 -12.92 -8.03
N LEU A 21 -7.92 -11.81 -8.62
CA LEU A 21 -7.04 -11.85 -9.80
C LEU A 21 -5.67 -12.43 -9.47
N GLY A 22 -5.06 -12.05 -8.36
CA GLY A 22 -3.81 -12.65 -7.89
C GLY A 22 -3.95 -14.17 -7.67
N ALA A 23 -5.03 -14.60 -7.01
CA ALA A 23 -5.32 -16.03 -6.80
C ALA A 23 -5.55 -16.78 -8.13
N ALA A 24 -6.22 -16.16 -9.09
CA ALA A 24 -6.42 -16.74 -10.42
C ALA A 24 -5.08 -16.92 -11.17
N VAL A 25 -4.20 -15.92 -11.13
CA VAL A 25 -2.84 -16.02 -11.71
C VAL A 25 -2.04 -17.10 -11.01
N TYR A 26 -2.08 -17.17 -9.67
CA TYR A 26 -1.43 -18.24 -8.92
C TYR A 26 -1.88 -19.62 -9.38
N ALA A 27 -3.20 -19.85 -9.44
CA ALA A 27 -3.77 -21.13 -9.86
C ALA A 27 -3.38 -21.48 -11.30
N ALA A 28 -3.48 -20.54 -12.23
CA ALA A 28 -3.12 -20.74 -13.63
C ALA A 28 -1.63 -21.13 -13.81
N MET A 29 -0.73 -20.40 -13.13
CA MET A 29 0.70 -20.68 -13.20
C MET A 29 1.09 -22.00 -12.52
N ARG A 30 0.41 -22.37 -11.43
CA ARG A 30 0.60 -23.67 -10.76
C ARG A 30 0.15 -24.82 -11.65
N LEU A 31 -0.97 -24.68 -12.35
CA LEU A 31 -1.45 -25.66 -13.34
C LEU A 31 -0.48 -25.80 -14.53
N ALA A 32 0.15 -24.69 -14.92
CA ALA A 32 1.18 -24.69 -15.97
C ALA A 32 2.58 -25.10 -15.46
N HIS A 33 2.70 -25.54 -14.20
CA HIS A 33 3.97 -25.94 -13.55
C HIS A 33 5.06 -24.84 -13.56
N VAL A 34 4.67 -23.57 -13.56
CA VAL A 34 5.59 -22.43 -13.48
C VAL A 34 6.00 -22.19 -12.04
N SER A 35 7.30 -22.12 -11.77
CA SER A 35 7.86 -21.99 -10.42
C SER A 35 7.57 -20.63 -9.76
N MET A 36 7.41 -19.56 -10.58
CA MET A 36 7.22 -18.18 -10.13
C MET A 36 5.76 -17.80 -9.81
N ALA A 37 4.88 -18.79 -9.62
CA ALA A 37 3.45 -18.55 -9.41
C ALA A 37 3.16 -17.59 -8.23
N ALA A 38 3.92 -17.68 -7.15
CA ALA A 38 3.71 -16.82 -5.97
C ALA A 38 4.11 -15.36 -6.23
N ALA A 39 5.27 -15.12 -6.85
CA ALA A 39 5.73 -13.78 -7.20
C ALA A 39 4.77 -13.10 -8.18
N ALA A 40 4.43 -13.77 -9.28
CA ALA A 40 3.49 -13.24 -10.27
C ALA A 40 2.09 -12.95 -9.69
N ALA A 41 1.62 -13.78 -8.76
CA ALA A 41 0.36 -13.56 -8.07
C ALA A 41 0.41 -12.32 -7.16
N GLY A 42 1.50 -12.15 -6.41
CA GLY A 42 1.74 -10.99 -5.55
C GLY A 42 1.83 -9.69 -6.37
N ASP A 43 2.61 -9.70 -7.44
CA ASP A 43 2.75 -8.54 -8.33
C ASP A 43 1.42 -8.19 -9.00
N THR A 44 0.65 -9.19 -9.43
CA THR A 44 -0.71 -8.98 -9.97
C THR A 44 -1.62 -8.35 -8.94
N PHE A 45 -1.61 -8.83 -7.70
CA PHE A 45 -2.39 -8.25 -6.61
C PHE A 45 -2.04 -6.77 -6.38
N PHE A 46 -0.75 -6.46 -6.25
CA PHE A 46 -0.29 -5.08 -6.05
C PHE A 46 -0.65 -4.17 -7.24
N ALA A 47 -0.37 -4.63 -8.45
CA ALA A 47 -0.60 -3.84 -9.66
C ALA A 47 -2.10 -3.55 -9.87
N VAL A 48 -2.97 -4.54 -9.68
CA VAL A 48 -4.43 -4.37 -9.81
C VAL A 48 -4.96 -3.42 -8.74
N TYR A 49 -4.53 -3.59 -7.49
CA TYR A 49 -4.93 -2.69 -6.40
C TYR A 49 -4.50 -1.24 -6.66
N LEU A 50 -3.25 -1.04 -7.09
CA LEU A 50 -2.71 0.29 -7.41
C LEU A 50 -3.41 0.92 -8.60
N ALA A 51 -3.67 0.16 -9.67
CA ALA A 51 -4.40 0.65 -10.83
C ALA A 51 -5.83 1.08 -10.48
N ALA A 52 -6.55 0.26 -9.72
CA ALA A 52 -7.89 0.57 -9.25
C ALA A 52 -7.90 1.80 -8.31
N SER A 53 -6.89 1.92 -7.44
CA SER A 53 -6.73 3.07 -6.55
C SER A 53 -6.39 4.34 -7.32
N ALA A 54 -5.49 4.27 -8.29
CA ALA A 54 -5.14 5.41 -9.15
C ALA A 54 -6.35 5.91 -9.97
N TRP A 55 -7.14 4.97 -10.51
CA TRP A 55 -8.39 5.32 -11.19
C TRP A 55 -9.37 6.01 -10.25
N LEU A 56 -9.52 5.52 -9.02
CA LEU A 56 -10.38 6.15 -8.01
C LEU A 56 -9.88 7.56 -7.67
N ILE A 57 -8.59 7.73 -7.39
CA ILE A 57 -8.00 9.03 -7.02
C ILE A 57 -8.22 10.04 -8.15
N HIS A 58 -8.03 9.62 -9.40
CA HIS A 58 -8.19 10.50 -10.56
C HIS A 58 -9.66 10.93 -10.79
N ASN A 59 -10.64 10.05 -10.50
CA ASN A 59 -12.04 10.27 -10.80
C ASN A 59 -12.88 10.72 -9.59
N SER A 60 -12.29 10.82 -8.39
CA SER A 60 -13.03 11.22 -7.19
C SER A 60 -13.16 12.74 -7.06
N THR A 61 -14.36 13.21 -6.73
CA THR A 61 -14.61 14.58 -6.32
C THR A 61 -14.38 14.76 -4.83
N LYS A 62 -14.24 16.01 -4.36
CA LYS A 62 -14.11 16.31 -2.91
C LYS A 62 -15.28 15.80 -2.07
N ALA A 63 -16.50 15.81 -2.63
CA ALA A 63 -17.68 15.26 -1.96
C ALA A 63 -17.59 13.73 -1.81
N ASP A 64 -17.06 13.05 -2.83
CA ASP A 64 -16.85 11.60 -2.79
C ASP A 64 -15.81 11.21 -1.74
N VAL A 65 -14.75 12.01 -1.56
CA VAL A 65 -13.71 11.75 -0.56
C VAL A 65 -14.28 11.70 0.83
N LYS A 66 -15.13 12.67 1.19
CA LYS A 66 -15.76 12.73 2.50
C LYS A 66 -16.69 11.54 2.76
N SER A 67 -17.59 11.22 1.80
CA SER A 67 -18.51 10.10 1.95
C SER A 67 -17.82 8.74 1.98
N ARG A 68 -16.74 8.58 1.24
CA ARG A 68 -15.95 7.34 1.17
C ARG A 68 -15.01 7.17 2.35
N ALA A 69 -14.41 8.26 2.84
CA ALA A 69 -13.54 8.23 4.00
C ALA A 69 -14.25 7.68 5.25
N GLU A 70 -15.56 7.88 5.37
CA GLU A 70 -16.37 7.32 6.45
C GLU A 70 -16.59 5.80 6.30
N THR A 71 -16.35 5.23 5.14
CA THR A 71 -16.72 3.85 4.79
C THR A 71 -15.55 2.95 4.35
N GLU A 72 -14.44 3.52 3.90
CA GLU A 72 -13.30 2.78 3.32
C GLU A 72 -12.07 2.75 4.26
N ASP A 73 -12.26 2.63 5.57
CA ASP A 73 -11.15 2.43 6.50
C ASP A 73 -10.72 0.94 6.52
N GLU A 74 -9.63 0.64 5.87
CA GLU A 74 -9.00 -0.69 5.95
C GLU A 74 -8.33 -0.94 7.31
N GLY A 75 -8.37 0.04 8.21
CA GLY A 75 -7.84 -0.02 9.55
C GLY A 75 -6.31 -0.13 9.62
N ILE A 76 -5.68 0.59 10.53
CA ILE A 76 -4.22 0.64 10.67
C ILE A 76 -3.59 -0.74 10.87
N LEU A 77 -4.30 -1.67 11.51
CA LEU A 77 -3.80 -3.04 11.73
C LEU A 77 -3.68 -3.83 10.42
N ILE A 78 -4.63 -3.65 9.49
CA ILE A 78 -4.57 -4.27 8.16
C ILE A 78 -3.43 -3.66 7.35
N VAL A 79 -3.28 -2.34 7.39
CA VAL A 79 -2.17 -1.63 6.72
C VAL A 79 -0.81 -2.16 7.20
N VAL A 80 -0.62 -2.24 8.52
CA VAL A 80 0.62 -2.76 9.12
C VAL A 80 0.82 -4.23 8.77
N ALA A 81 -0.22 -5.05 8.85
CA ALA A 81 -0.13 -6.47 8.52
C ALA A 81 0.23 -6.71 7.06
N LEU A 82 -0.37 -5.96 6.13
CA LEU A 82 -0.05 -6.04 4.69
C LEU A 82 1.38 -5.57 4.41
N ALA A 83 1.82 -4.49 5.06
CA ALA A 83 3.19 -4.01 4.92
C ALA A 83 4.20 -5.05 5.40
N LEU A 84 3.98 -5.62 6.59
CA LEU A 84 4.86 -6.67 7.12
C LEU A 84 4.83 -7.94 6.26
N ALA A 85 3.67 -8.32 5.75
CA ALA A 85 3.53 -9.44 4.83
C ALA A 85 4.29 -9.18 3.51
N ALA A 86 4.19 -7.99 2.95
CA ALA A 86 4.92 -7.60 1.74
C ALA A 86 6.44 -7.62 1.97
N VAL A 87 6.92 -7.07 3.10
CA VAL A 87 8.35 -7.12 3.47
C VAL A 87 8.82 -8.57 3.64
N ALA A 88 8.08 -9.38 4.39
CA ALA A 88 8.43 -10.78 4.61
C ALA A 88 8.45 -11.57 3.30
N PHE A 89 7.45 -11.38 2.44
CA PHE A 89 7.37 -11.98 1.11
C PHE A 89 8.61 -11.63 0.27
N ASN A 90 8.97 -10.35 0.19
CA ASN A 90 10.13 -9.89 -0.55
C ASN A 90 11.44 -10.48 -0.01
N ILE A 91 11.62 -10.52 1.32
CA ILE A 91 12.81 -11.10 1.93
C ILE A 91 12.93 -12.58 1.58
N VAL A 92 11.83 -13.33 1.69
CA VAL A 92 11.81 -14.76 1.35
C VAL A 92 12.10 -15.00 -0.13
N ASP A 93 11.49 -14.22 -1.00
CA ASP A 93 11.64 -14.37 -2.47
C ASP A 93 13.09 -14.11 -2.91
N ILE A 94 13.72 -13.06 -2.38
CA ILE A 94 15.13 -12.78 -2.65
C ILE A 94 16.06 -13.81 -2.01
N PHE A 95 15.75 -14.27 -0.78
CA PHE A 95 16.56 -15.32 -0.19
C PHE A 95 16.50 -16.60 -1.04
N ILE A 96 15.34 -16.99 -1.54
CA ILE A 96 15.18 -18.12 -2.46
C ILE A 96 15.97 -17.87 -3.74
N LEU A 97 15.86 -16.68 -4.34
CA LEU A 97 16.51 -16.31 -5.59
C LEU A 97 18.05 -16.38 -5.46
N LEU A 98 18.61 -15.81 -4.40
CA LEU A 98 20.07 -15.77 -4.18
C LEU A 98 20.66 -17.14 -3.80
N ASN A 99 19.86 -18.10 -3.33
CA ASN A 99 20.32 -19.44 -2.99
C ASN A 99 20.09 -20.47 -4.11
N GLN A 100 19.66 -20.06 -5.29
CA GLN A 100 19.53 -20.96 -6.44
C GLN A 100 20.93 -21.30 -6.99
N LYS A 101 21.10 -22.59 -7.38
CA LYS A 101 22.39 -23.05 -7.97
C LYS A 101 22.67 -22.49 -9.37
N HIS A 102 21.66 -21.97 -10.03
CA HIS A 102 21.74 -21.37 -11.35
C HIS A 102 21.21 -19.94 -11.27
N TRP A 103 21.82 -19.04 -12.01
CA TRP A 103 21.33 -17.68 -12.11
C TRP A 103 19.88 -17.67 -12.59
N PRO A 104 18.97 -16.91 -11.95
CA PRO A 104 17.58 -16.87 -12.33
C PRO A 104 17.41 -16.34 -13.76
N ASP A 105 16.38 -16.81 -14.45
CA ASP A 105 16.01 -16.24 -15.75
C ASP A 105 15.52 -14.78 -15.57
N GLU A 106 15.56 -14.01 -16.66
CA GLU A 106 15.26 -12.56 -16.65
C GLU A 106 13.84 -12.28 -16.14
N LEU A 107 12.86 -13.14 -16.43
CA LEU A 107 11.49 -12.98 -15.98
C LEU A 107 11.38 -13.15 -14.46
N SER A 108 12.01 -14.20 -13.94
CA SER A 108 12.08 -14.47 -12.50
C SER A 108 12.70 -13.31 -11.73
N LEU A 109 13.81 -12.79 -12.24
CA LEU A 109 14.49 -11.63 -11.63
C LEU A 109 13.60 -10.38 -11.70
N THR A 110 12.96 -10.13 -12.83
CA THR A 110 12.09 -8.96 -13.01
C THR A 110 10.91 -8.99 -12.05
N LEU A 111 10.22 -10.14 -11.91
CA LEU A 111 9.09 -10.29 -10.98
C LEU A 111 9.56 -10.10 -9.53
N ALA A 112 10.65 -10.73 -9.12
CA ALA A 112 11.17 -10.56 -7.77
C ALA A 112 11.55 -9.10 -7.45
N LEU A 113 12.15 -8.38 -8.41
CA LEU A 113 12.50 -6.97 -8.24
C LEU A 113 11.28 -6.04 -8.28
N ALA A 114 10.21 -6.40 -9.00
CA ALA A 114 9.00 -5.59 -9.12
C ALA A 114 8.15 -5.63 -7.84
N ALA A 115 8.11 -6.76 -7.13
CA ALA A 115 7.31 -6.94 -5.92
C ALA A 115 7.58 -5.88 -4.85
N ALA A 116 8.84 -5.50 -4.67
CA ALA A 116 9.27 -4.57 -3.64
C ALA A 116 8.74 -3.13 -3.85
N PRO A 117 8.96 -2.46 -5.00
CA PRO A 117 8.39 -1.14 -5.24
C PRO A 117 6.85 -1.18 -5.31
N LEU A 118 6.24 -2.22 -5.88
CA LEU A 118 4.78 -2.34 -5.92
C LEU A 118 4.18 -2.42 -4.51
N GLY A 119 4.77 -3.22 -3.62
CA GLY A 119 4.36 -3.30 -2.22
C GLY A 119 4.56 -1.97 -1.48
N TRP A 120 5.66 -1.25 -1.77
CA TRP A 120 5.93 0.08 -1.25
C TRP A 120 4.84 1.09 -1.66
N PHE A 121 4.54 1.17 -2.95
CA PHE A 121 3.46 2.04 -3.46
C PHE A 121 2.10 1.68 -2.84
N MET A 122 1.79 0.39 -2.70
CA MET A 122 0.54 -0.07 -2.11
C MET A 122 0.44 0.36 -0.64
N LEU A 123 1.49 0.17 0.17
CA LEU A 123 1.52 0.58 1.57
C LEU A 123 1.14 2.06 1.73
N HIS A 124 1.80 2.94 0.97
CA HIS A 124 1.57 4.37 1.10
C HIS A 124 0.22 4.81 0.52
N THR A 125 -0.27 4.13 -0.51
CA THR A 125 -1.63 4.34 -1.03
C THR A 125 -2.70 3.98 0.00
N ILE A 126 -2.58 2.82 0.67
CA ILE A 126 -3.49 2.42 1.74
C ILE A 126 -3.42 3.41 2.91
N SER A 127 -2.22 3.81 3.30
CA SER A 127 -2.02 4.80 4.38
C SER A 127 -2.68 6.15 4.06
N ALA A 128 -2.68 6.58 2.79
CA ALA A 128 -3.37 7.79 2.38
C ALA A 128 -4.90 7.69 2.58
N PHE A 129 -5.52 6.57 2.21
CA PHE A 129 -6.94 6.34 2.48
C PHE A 129 -7.24 6.30 3.98
N HIS A 130 -6.38 5.68 4.78
CA HIS A 130 -6.51 5.67 6.24
C HIS A 130 -6.42 7.09 6.82
N TYR A 131 -5.51 7.93 6.34
CA TYR A 131 -5.42 9.33 6.76
C TYR A 131 -6.67 10.13 6.36
N ALA A 132 -7.22 9.91 5.16
CA ALA A 132 -8.47 10.52 4.74
C ALA A 132 -9.63 10.11 5.67
N ASN A 133 -9.72 8.83 6.03
CA ASN A 133 -10.71 8.34 6.98
C ASN A 133 -10.58 9.02 8.35
N LEU A 134 -9.39 9.01 8.96
CA LEU A 134 -9.14 9.68 10.25
C LEU A 134 -9.43 11.18 10.21
N ASN A 135 -9.21 11.83 9.06
CA ASN A 135 -9.43 13.26 8.89
C ASN A 135 -10.92 13.63 8.76
N TYR A 136 -11.72 12.75 8.17
CA TYR A 136 -13.15 12.94 7.91
C TYR A 136 -14.06 12.09 8.79
N SER A 137 -13.52 11.41 9.82
CA SER A 137 -14.33 10.59 10.73
C SER A 137 -15.48 11.40 11.36
N ALA A 138 -16.58 10.73 11.70
CA ALA A 138 -17.85 11.32 12.15
C ALA A 138 -17.74 12.28 13.36
N SER A 139 -16.65 12.22 14.11
CA SER A 139 -16.35 13.15 15.22
C SER A 139 -15.81 14.51 14.76
N ALA A 140 -15.42 14.66 13.49
CA ALA A 140 -14.85 15.89 12.95
C ALA A 140 -15.88 16.63 12.06
N THR A 141 -17.00 17.04 12.63
CA THR A 141 -18.09 17.74 11.91
C THR A 141 -17.69 19.15 11.44
N GLU A 142 -16.73 19.78 12.09
CA GLU A 142 -16.21 21.11 11.71
C GLU A 142 -14.78 21.02 11.18
N ALA A 143 -14.45 21.90 10.23
CA ALA A 143 -13.10 21.99 9.67
C ALA A 143 -12.00 22.25 10.73
N SER A 144 -12.36 22.90 11.83
CA SER A 144 -11.49 23.16 12.97
C SER A 144 -11.12 21.91 13.78
N GLN A 145 -11.87 20.81 13.62
CA GLN A 145 -11.68 19.55 14.33
C GLN A 145 -10.96 18.49 13.50
N ARG A 146 -10.58 18.82 12.25
CA ARG A 146 -9.87 17.88 11.37
C ARG A 146 -8.52 17.46 11.95
N ALA A 147 -8.15 16.23 11.67
CA ALA A 147 -6.93 15.62 12.20
C ALA A 147 -5.65 16.12 11.51
N LEU A 148 -5.76 16.52 10.23
CA LEU A 148 -4.70 17.14 9.43
C LEU A 148 -5.13 18.53 8.95
N GLU A 149 -4.18 19.46 8.93
CA GLU A 149 -4.36 20.80 8.37
C GLU A 149 -3.35 21.00 7.23
N PHE A 150 -3.88 21.14 6.03
CA PHE A 150 -3.10 21.36 4.81
C PHE A 150 -3.01 22.86 4.53
N PRO A 151 -1.80 23.45 4.37
CA PRO A 151 -1.64 24.86 4.08
C PRO A 151 -2.36 25.25 2.80
N GLY A 152 -3.22 26.26 2.90
CA GLY A 152 -3.96 26.78 1.73
C GLY A 152 -5.16 25.94 1.26
N THR A 153 -5.39 24.74 1.85
CA THR A 153 -6.47 23.85 1.45
C THR A 153 -7.48 23.66 2.57
N LYS A 154 -8.68 24.23 2.41
CA LYS A 154 -9.76 24.08 3.42
C LYS A 154 -10.43 22.71 3.36
N GLU A 155 -10.56 22.14 2.18
CA GLU A 155 -11.17 20.82 1.94
C GLU A 155 -10.20 19.96 1.15
N PRO A 156 -9.35 19.19 1.82
CA PRO A 156 -8.37 18.33 1.17
C PRO A 156 -9.05 17.22 0.36
N ASP A 157 -8.46 16.92 -0.79
CA ASP A 157 -8.87 15.81 -1.64
C ASP A 157 -7.92 14.61 -1.48
N LEU A 158 -8.12 13.52 -2.26
CA LEU A 158 -7.28 12.33 -2.15
C LEU A 158 -5.82 12.61 -2.50
N TRP A 159 -5.52 13.56 -3.38
CA TRP A 159 -4.15 13.92 -3.72
C TRP A 159 -3.41 14.56 -2.53
N ASP A 160 -4.08 15.35 -1.71
CA ASP A 160 -3.50 15.93 -0.49
C ASP A 160 -3.07 14.81 0.47
N PHE A 161 -3.92 13.77 0.65
CA PHE A 161 -3.58 12.62 1.50
C PHE A 161 -2.50 11.72 0.88
N ILE A 162 -2.49 11.53 -0.44
CA ILE A 162 -1.40 10.85 -1.15
C ILE A 162 -0.09 11.58 -0.93
N TYR A 163 -0.07 12.90 -1.15
CA TYR A 163 1.10 13.74 -0.89
C TYR A 163 1.63 13.53 0.52
N PHE A 164 0.79 13.69 1.53
CA PHE A 164 1.19 13.53 2.92
C PHE A 164 1.72 12.11 3.21
N SER A 165 1.01 11.09 2.76
CA SER A 165 1.40 9.69 2.97
C SER A 165 2.74 9.36 2.31
N PHE A 166 2.97 9.80 1.07
CA PHE A 166 4.22 9.54 0.36
C PHE A 166 5.40 10.32 0.94
N VAL A 167 5.20 11.55 1.43
CA VAL A 167 6.25 12.27 2.16
C VAL A 167 6.67 11.49 3.41
N ILE A 168 5.71 11.02 4.22
CA ILE A 168 6.01 10.13 5.36
C ILE A 168 6.74 8.88 4.89
N GLY A 169 6.27 8.25 3.81
CA GLY A 169 6.85 7.03 3.27
C GLY A 169 8.32 7.17 2.85
N MET A 170 8.64 8.25 2.18
CA MET A 170 10.01 8.53 1.69
C MET A 170 10.96 9.00 2.79
N THR A 171 10.49 9.80 3.75
CA THR A 171 11.35 10.57 4.64
C THR A 171 11.17 10.23 6.13
N ALA A 172 10.10 9.52 6.50
CA ALA A 172 9.64 9.35 7.88
C ALA A 172 9.46 10.69 8.63
N GLN A 173 9.24 11.78 7.92
CA GLN A 173 9.09 13.13 8.44
C GLN A 173 7.74 13.72 8.05
N VAL A 174 7.14 14.48 8.95
CA VAL A 174 5.94 15.30 8.66
C VAL A 174 6.34 16.40 7.69
N SER A 175 5.54 16.62 6.66
CA SER A 175 5.74 17.70 5.70
C SER A 175 5.34 19.07 6.28
N ASP A 176 4.85 19.97 5.44
CA ASP A 176 4.20 21.23 5.81
C ASP A 176 2.79 21.06 6.42
N VAL A 177 2.26 19.81 6.42
CA VAL A 177 0.94 19.47 6.93
C VAL A 177 0.97 19.33 8.45
N GLN A 178 0.07 20.04 9.16
CA GLN A 178 0.01 19.98 10.61
C GLN A 178 -0.81 18.78 11.10
N VAL A 179 -0.23 18.00 12.02
CA VAL A 179 -0.90 16.86 12.66
C VAL A 179 -1.54 17.30 13.98
N ARG A 180 -2.87 17.44 14.00
CA ARG A 180 -3.61 18.10 15.09
C ARG A 180 -4.07 17.16 16.19
N THR A 181 -4.44 15.90 15.86
CA THR A 181 -5.01 14.97 16.84
C THR A 181 -4.01 13.90 17.30
N THR A 182 -4.22 13.37 18.50
CA THR A 182 -3.40 12.27 19.04
C THR A 182 -3.61 10.97 18.24
N ALA A 183 -4.82 10.70 17.76
CA ALA A 183 -5.09 9.54 16.93
C ALA A 183 -4.26 9.59 15.64
N MET A 184 -4.27 10.73 14.95
CA MET A 184 -3.46 10.93 13.74
C MET A 184 -1.96 10.83 14.04
N ARG A 185 -1.48 11.40 15.15
CA ARG A 185 -0.05 11.25 15.54
C ARG A 185 0.34 9.80 15.72
N ARG A 186 -0.51 8.96 16.33
CA ARG A 186 -0.26 7.52 16.49
C ARG A 186 -0.20 6.81 15.13
N ALA A 187 -1.13 7.10 14.22
CA ALA A 187 -1.13 6.55 12.88
C ALA A 187 0.13 6.94 12.09
N VAL A 188 0.49 8.23 12.11
CA VAL A 188 1.72 8.75 11.46
C VAL A 188 2.98 8.10 12.04
N THR A 189 3.08 7.97 13.37
CA THR A 189 4.23 7.31 14.01
C THR A 189 4.34 5.85 13.57
N GLY A 190 3.23 5.10 13.58
CA GLY A 190 3.22 3.71 13.13
C GLY A 190 3.65 3.57 11.66
N HIS A 191 3.09 4.41 10.80
CA HIS A 191 3.45 4.45 9.37
C HIS A 191 4.94 4.82 9.17
N SER A 192 5.46 5.82 9.88
CA SER A 192 6.87 6.22 9.80
C SER A 192 7.81 5.09 10.20
N VAL A 193 7.50 4.36 11.28
CA VAL A 193 8.30 3.22 11.73
C VAL A 193 8.31 2.11 10.67
N VAL A 194 7.14 1.73 10.15
CA VAL A 194 7.04 0.72 9.10
C VAL A 194 7.79 1.16 7.85
N SER A 195 7.64 2.41 7.42
CA SER A 195 8.32 2.98 6.25
C SER A 195 9.85 2.95 6.41
N PHE A 196 10.35 3.33 7.58
CA PHE A 196 11.78 3.29 7.87
C PHE A 196 12.38 1.89 7.68
N PHE A 197 11.74 0.87 8.26
CA PHE A 197 12.20 -0.52 8.11
C PHE A 197 12.04 -1.02 6.69
N PHE A 198 10.93 -0.70 6.03
CA PHE A 198 10.70 -1.07 4.63
C PHE A 198 11.78 -0.48 3.72
N ASN A 199 12.05 0.82 3.82
CA ASN A 199 13.08 1.51 3.04
C ASN A 199 14.47 0.93 3.31
N THR A 200 14.78 0.59 4.56
CA THR A 200 16.06 -0.04 4.94
C THR A 200 16.22 -1.39 4.25
N VAL A 201 15.17 -2.22 4.24
CA VAL A 201 15.18 -3.52 3.55
C VAL A 201 15.33 -3.32 2.05
N LEU A 202 14.57 -2.40 1.42
CA LEU A 202 14.67 -2.11 -0.01
C LEU A 202 16.10 -1.72 -0.42
N ILE A 203 16.73 -0.83 0.34
CA ILE A 203 18.11 -0.40 0.07
C ILE A 203 19.09 -1.57 0.21
N ALA A 204 18.97 -2.36 1.27
CA ALA A 204 19.81 -3.53 1.48
C ALA A 204 19.67 -4.54 0.33
N MET A 205 18.45 -4.76 -0.15
CA MET A 205 18.17 -5.63 -1.30
C MET A 205 18.79 -5.10 -2.59
N ALA A 206 18.63 -3.81 -2.87
CA ALA A 206 19.20 -3.18 -4.06
C ALA A 206 20.73 -3.29 -4.07
N VAL A 207 21.38 -3.07 -2.92
CA VAL A 207 22.82 -3.23 -2.77
C VAL A 207 23.24 -4.69 -3.00
N ASN A 208 22.54 -5.66 -2.40
CA ASN A 208 22.85 -7.08 -2.60
C ASN A 208 22.68 -7.52 -4.05
N ALA A 209 21.62 -7.07 -4.73
CA ALA A 209 21.41 -7.35 -6.14
C ALA A 209 22.52 -6.75 -7.01
N ALA A 210 22.95 -5.51 -6.73
CA ALA A 210 24.03 -4.86 -7.45
C ALA A 210 25.38 -5.59 -7.26
N VAL A 211 25.70 -6.05 -6.04
CA VAL A 211 26.92 -6.82 -5.77
C VAL A 211 26.88 -8.17 -6.48
N ALA A 212 25.74 -8.87 -6.43
CA ALA A 212 25.59 -10.17 -7.10
C ALA A 212 25.69 -10.09 -8.63
N SER A 213 25.30 -8.95 -9.24
CA SER A 213 25.40 -8.73 -10.68
C SER A 213 26.80 -8.31 -11.16
N ALA A 214 27.68 -7.89 -10.25
CA ALA A 214 29.03 -7.40 -10.56
C ALA A 214 30.15 -8.48 -10.43
N GLY A 215 29.85 -9.64 -9.86
CA GLY A 215 30.75 -10.78 -9.64
C GLY A 215 30.42 -11.95 -10.53
#